data_3b1a9e619985d745a649cee889cc299f
#
_entry.id   3b1a9e619985d745a649cee889cc299f
#
_cell.length_a   1.000
_cell.length_b   1.000
_cell.length_c   1.000
_cell.angle_alpha   90.00
_cell.angle_beta   90.00
_cell.angle_gamma   90.00
#
_symmetry.space_group_name_H-M   'P 1'
#
loop_
_entity.id
_entity.type
_entity.pdbx_description
1 polymer ?
#
loop_
_entity_poly.entity_id
_entity_poly.type
_entity_poly.pdbx_seq_one_letter_code
_entity_poly.pdbx_strand_id
1 'polypeptide(L)'
;MSTAALLSFSLVALLTVLTPGLDTVMVLRTALLNGKRAAMGVVVGITLGCLVWAVASLAGLTALLQASELAYDVVRWLGAAYLIYLGAKALWNSRKSVSLDDSRPVPGAGASLRVGLLTNLLNPKVGVFYLSLLPQFMPAGEPAWGAVLVAVHLGLGLVWLPILIVVAGRARAFLLRQQALLDRLTASVFVALGLKLAFEAR
;
A
#
# COMPACT_ATOMS: atom_id res chain seq x y z
N MET A 1 7.56 -18.76 -10.33
CA MET A 1 6.20 -18.20 -10.07
C MET A 1 5.31 -18.40 -11.28
N SER A 2 4.03 -18.77 -11.12
CA SER A 2 3.09 -18.91 -12.24
C SER A 2 2.62 -17.54 -12.76
N THR A 3 2.26 -17.46 -14.05
CA THR A 3 1.67 -16.26 -14.64
C THR A 3 0.39 -15.83 -13.91
N ALA A 4 -0.41 -16.81 -13.46
CA ALA A 4 -1.64 -16.57 -12.72
C ALA A 4 -1.35 -15.88 -11.36
N ALA A 5 -0.31 -16.30 -10.64
CA ALA A 5 0.09 -15.68 -9.37
C ALA A 5 0.58 -14.23 -9.59
N LEU A 6 1.36 -13.98 -10.64
CA LEU A 6 1.82 -12.62 -10.98
C LEU A 6 0.64 -11.70 -11.34
N LEU A 7 -0.30 -12.19 -12.15
CA LEU A 7 -1.50 -11.44 -12.52
C LEU A 7 -2.37 -11.14 -11.29
N SER A 8 -2.57 -12.12 -10.41
CA SER A 8 -3.33 -11.95 -9.18
C SER A 8 -2.68 -10.91 -8.26
N PHE A 9 -1.36 -10.99 -8.06
CA PHE A 9 -0.62 -9.98 -7.30
C PHE A 9 -0.75 -8.59 -7.93
N SER A 10 -0.56 -8.50 -9.25
CA SER A 10 -0.63 -7.22 -9.98
C SER A 10 -2.01 -6.57 -9.83
N LEU A 11 -3.08 -7.37 -9.88
CA LEU A 11 -4.45 -6.87 -9.66
C LEU A 11 -4.63 -6.35 -8.23
N VAL A 12 -4.16 -7.09 -7.23
CA VAL A 12 -4.24 -6.67 -5.82
C VAL A 12 -3.42 -5.42 -5.57
N ALA A 13 -2.19 -5.36 -6.11
CA ALA A 13 -1.32 -4.19 -6.03
C ALA A 13 -1.97 -2.98 -6.70
N LEU A 14 -2.56 -3.16 -7.89
CA LEU A 14 -3.28 -2.10 -8.60
C LEU A 14 -4.46 -1.58 -7.78
N LEU A 15 -5.31 -2.44 -7.24
CA LEU A 15 -6.42 -2.04 -6.38
C LEU A 15 -5.93 -1.27 -5.15
N THR A 16 -4.84 -1.74 -4.53
CA THR A 16 -4.23 -1.06 -3.37
C THR A 16 -3.72 0.33 -3.73
N VAL A 17 -3.07 0.48 -4.88
CA VAL A 17 -2.54 1.77 -5.38
C VAL A 17 -3.67 2.72 -5.77
N LEU A 18 -4.71 2.23 -6.45
CA LEU A 18 -5.84 3.04 -6.90
C LEU A 18 -6.73 3.51 -5.74
N THR A 19 -6.83 2.71 -4.68
CA THR A 19 -7.66 3.04 -3.51
C THR A 19 -7.10 4.26 -2.78
N PRO A 20 -7.87 5.35 -2.64
CA PRO A 20 -7.41 6.54 -1.95
C PRO A 20 -7.04 6.26 -0.50
N GLY A 21 -5.87 6.73 -0.07
CA GLY A 21 -5.37 6.60 1.29
C GLY A 21 -4.46 7.78 1.63
N LEU A 22 -3.73 7.69 2.73
CA LEU A 22 -2.86 8.76 3.22
C LEU A 22 -1.88 9.27 2.15
N ASP A 23 -1.26 8.36 1.39
CA ASP A 23 -0.31 8.70 0.34
C ASP A 23 -0.97 9.50 -0.79
N THR A 24 -2.12 9.02 -1.28
CA THR A 24 -2.91 9.71 -2.32
C THR A 24 -3.37 11.09 -1.87
N VAL A 25 -3.89 11.20 -0.65
CA VAL A 25 -4.34 12.47 -0.06
C VAL A 25 -3.18 13.45 0.04
N MET A 26 -2.02 13.00 0.52
CA MET A 26 -0.83 13.84 0.67
C MET A 26 -0.31 14.34 -0.68
N VAL A 27 -0.25 13.47 -1.71
CA VAL A 27 0.16 13.86 -3.07
C VAL A 27 -0.80 14.90 -3.66
N LEU A 28 -2.12 14.62 -3.63
CA LEU A 28 -3.13 15.54 -4.17
C LEU A 28 -3.11 16.89 -3.46
N ARG A 29 -3.07 16.88 -2.13
CA ARG A 29 -3.02 18.10 -1.32
C ARG A 29 -1.79 18.93 -1.64
N THR A 30 -0.61 18.29 -1.69
CA THR A 30 0.63 18.99 -2.03
C THR A 30 0.59 19.52 -3.46
N ALA A 31 0.03 18.78 -4.42
CA ALA A 31 -0.11 19.24 -5.79
C ALA A 31 -0.99 20.48 -5.91
N LEU A 32 -2.08 20.55 -5.15
CA LEU A 32 -3.03 21.67 -5.17
C LEU A 32 -2.51 22.91 -4.46
N LEU A 33 -1.79 22.73 -3.33
CA LEU A 33 -1.36 23.85 -2.49
C LEU A 33 0.07 24.34 -2.78
N ASN A 34 0.99 23.44 -3.12
CA ASN A 34 2.43 23.73 -3.31
C ASN A 34 2.91 23.49 -4.75
N GLY A 35 2.03 23.01 -5.62
CA GLY A 35 2.34 22.77 -7.02
C GLY A 35 2.99 21.41 -7.31
N LYS A 36 3.12 21.12 -8.61
CA LYS A 36 3.51 19.79 -9.11
C LYS A 36 4.90 19.35 -8.67
N ARG A 37 5.87 20.27 -8.58
CA ARG A 37 7.27 19.96 -8.20
C ARG A 37 7.36 19.48 -6.76
N ALA A 38 6.64 20.13 -5.85
CA ALA A 38 6.59 19.71 -4.44
C ALA A 38 5.90 18.34 -4.31
N ALA A 39 4.80 18.12 -5.04
CA ALA A 39 4.10 16.84 -5.05
C ALA A 39 4.97 15.69 -5.59
N MET A 40 5.82 15.93 -6.60
CA MET A 40 6.79 14.93 -7.04
C MET A 40 7.82 14.59 -5.95
N GLY A 41 8.22 15.56 -5.13
CA GLY A 41 9.05 15.28 -3.95
C GLY A 41 8.35 14.34 -2.96
N VAL A 42 7.05 14.52 -2.76
CA VAL A 42 6.23 13.58 -1.94
C VAL A 42 6.20 12.20 -2.56
N VAL A 43 6.01 12.08 -3.89
CA VAL A 43 6.03 10.78 -4.60
C VAL A 43 7.36 10.05 -4.40
N VAL A 44 8.49 10.76 -4.55
CA VAL A 44 9.81 10.17 -4.29
C VAL A 44 9.92 9.68 -2.85
N GLY A 45 9.47 10.48 -1.88
CA GLY A 45 9.45 10.09 -0.47
C GLY A 45 8.61 8.83 -0.21
N ILE A 46 7.40 8.75 -0.80
CA ILE A 46 6.53 7.57 -0.73
C ILE A 46 7.24 6.34 -1.31
N THR A 47 7.87 6.49 -2.47
CA THR A 47 8.60 5.39 -3.11
C THR A 47 9.75 4.88 -2.23
N LEU A 48 10.49 5.78 -1.59
CA LEU A 48 11.53 5.40 -0.62
C LEU A 48 10.93 4.70 0.60
N GLY A 49 9.79 5.14 1.11
CA GLY A 49 9.08 4.46 2.19
C GLY A 49 8.64 3.04 1.81
N CYS A 50 8.11 2.85 0.60
CA CYS A 50 7.80 1.53 0.07
C CYS A 50 9.05 0.64 -0.04
N LEU A 51 10.21 1.18 -0.44
CA LEU A 51 11.46 0.42 -0.45
C LEU A 51 11.91 0.00 0.96
N VAL A 52 11.76 0.87 1.95
CA VAL A 52 12.05 0.49 3.35
C VAL A 52 11.15 -0.67 3.80
N TRP A 53 9.84 -0.59 3.52
CA TRP A 53 8.90 -1.67 3.81
C TRP A 53 9.24 -2.96 3.04
N ALA A 54 9.64 -2.85 1.77
CA ALA A 54 10.05 -3.99 0.96
C ALA A 54 11.27 -4.69 1.56
N VAL A 55 12.31 -3.94 1.91
CA VAL A 55 13.52 -4.49 2.55
C VAL A 55 13.16 -5.14 3.89
N ALA A 56 12.36 -4.47 4.73
CA ALA A 56 11.93 -5.03 6.01
C ALA A 56 11.15 -6.33 5.83
N SER A 57 10.25 -6.41 4.84
CA SER A 57 9.46 -7.61 4.54
C SER A 57 10.34 -8.75 4.02
N LEU A 58 11.19 -8.49 3.03
CA LEU A 58 12.02 -9.53 2.40
C LEU A 58 13.09 -10.05 3.37
N ALA A 59 13.77 -9.16 4.10
CA ALA A 59 14.79 -9.55 5.08
C ALA A 59 14.14 -10.23 6.30
N GLY A 60 13.04 -9.68 6.80
CA GLY A 60 12.32 -10.22 7.95
C GLY A 60 11.72 -11.60 7.66
N LEU A 61 11.11 -11.80 6.49
CA LEU A 61 10.58 -13.10 6.07
C LEU A 61 11.70 -14.15 5.98
N THR A 62 12.83 -13.80 5.36
CA THR A 62 13.98 -14.71 5.23
C THR A 62 14.52 -15.12 6.60
N ALA A 63 14.73 -14.15 7.50
CA ALA A 63 15.20 -14.41 8.85
C ALA A 63 14.19 -15.28 9.64
N LEU A 64 12.91 -15.03 9.48
CA LEU A 64 11.86 -15.76 10.18
C LEU A 64 11.75 -17.22 9.73
N LEU A 65 11.84 -17.47 8.41
CA LEU A 65 11.85 -18.83 7.85
C LEU A 65 13.04 -19.65 8.31
N GLN A 66 14.19 -18.99 8.58
CA GLN A 66 15.41 -19.63 9.08
C GLN A 66 15.39 -19.86 10.60
N ALA A 67 14.67 -19.04 11.36
CA ALA A 67 14.73 -19.03 12.82
C ALA A 67 13.78 -20.06 13.46
N SER A 68 12.52 -20.16 13.02
CA SER A 68 11.53 -21.03 13.67
C SER A 68 10.23 -21.11 12.86
N GLU A 69 9.73 -22.34 12.69
CA GLU A 69 8.40 -22.57 12.10
C GLU A 69 7.28 -21.95 12.94
N LEU A 70 7.39 -22.03 14.26
CA LEU A 70 6.43 -21.43 15.19
C LEU A 70 6.39 -19.91 15.05
N ALA A 71 7.57 -19.25 14.93
CA ALA A 71 7.64 -17.81 14.76
C ALA A 71 7.00 -17.39 13.43
N TYR A 72 7.21 -18.15 12.36
CA TYR A 72 6.55 -17.91 11.08
C TYR A 72 5.02 -18.02 11.21
N ASP A 73 4.52 -19.07 11.86
CA ASP A 73 3.08 -19.28 12.05
C ASP A 73 2.44 -18.17 12.89
N VAL A 74 3.10 -17.70 13.95
CA VAL A 74 2.63 -16.56 14.75
C VAL A 74 2.51 -15.31 13.89
N VAL A 75 3.53 -14.98 13.10
CA VAL A 75 3.50 -13.80 12.22
C VAL A 75 2.42 -13.96 11.13
N ARG A 76 2.25 -15.15 10.58
CA ARG A 76 1.18 -15.48 9.64
C ARG A 76 -0.20 -15.20 10.21
N TRP A 77 -0.49 -15.71 11.42
CA TRP A 77 -1.77 -15.50 12.10
C TRP A 77 -2.01 -14.04 12.47
N LEU A 78 -0.99 -13.34 12.96
CA LEU A 78 -1.08 -11.89 13.22
C LEU A 78 -1.33 -11.10 11.94
N GLY A 79 -0.66 -11.46 10.84
CA GLY A 79 -0.87 -10.87 9.52
C GLY A 79 -2.28 -11.09 9.00
N ALA A 80 -2.80 -12.32 9.11
CA ALA A 80 -4.17 -12.67 8.73
C ALA A 80 -5.20 -11.86 9.52
N ALA A 81 -5.08 -11.85 10.86
CA ALA A 81 -5.96 -11.10 11.74
C ALA A 81 -5.94 -9.60 11.43
N TYR A 82 -4.75 -9.06 11.14
CA TYR A 82 -4.60 -7.65 10.80
C TYR A 82 -5.15 -7.30 9.42
N LEU A 83 -5.02 -8.17 8.42
CA LEU A 83 -5.68 -8.00 7.11
C LEU A 83 -7.20 -7.98 7.26
N ILE A 84 -7.77 -8.91 8.02
CA ILE A 84 -9.20 -8.96 8.30
C ILE A 84 -9.65 -7.69 9.04
N TYR A 85 -8.90 -7.26 10.06
CA TYR A 85 -9.17 -6.01 10.78
C TYR A 85 -9.17 -4.79 9.85
N LEU A 86 -8.17 -4.65 8.98
CA LEU A 86 -8.11 -3.52 8.05
C LEU A 86 -9.23 -3.58 7.01
N GLY A 87 -9.55 -4.76 6.50
CA GLY A 87 -10.68 -4.96 5.61
C GLY A 87 -12.00 -4.56 6.28
N ALA A 88 -12.25 -5.05 7.50
CA ALA A 88 -13.45 -4.69 8.27
C ALA A 88 -13.51 -3.18 8.57
N LYS A 89 -12.38 -2.57 8.97
CA LYS A 89 -12.28 -1.13 9.22
C LYS A 89 -12.51 -0.30 7.96
N ALA A 90 -11.99 -0.75 6.80
CA ALA A 90 -12.23 -0.08 5.51
C ALA A 90 -13.71 -0.17 5.10
N LEU A 91 -14.35 -1.34 5.28
CA LEU A 91 -15.80 -1.49 5.08
C LEU A 91 -16.61 -0.56 5.99
N TRP A 92 -16.25 -0.49 7.26
CA TRP A 92 -16.91 0.40 8.22
C TRP A 92 -16.76 1.87 7.84
N ASN A 93 -15.55 2.27 7.45
CA ASN A 93 -15.24 3.65 7.08
C ASN A 93 -15.66 4.01 5.65
N SER A 94 -16.03 3.04 4.80
CA SER A 94 -16.47 3.31 3.42
C SER A 94 -17.72 4.19 3.31
N ARG A 95 -18.41 4.41 4.45
CA ARG A 95 -19.54 5.33 4.58
C ARG A 95 -19.13 6.75 4.98
N LYS A 96 -17.85 6.96 5.35
CA LYS A 96 -17.32 8.27 5.76
C LYS A 96 -16.47 8.82 4.62
N SER A 97 -16.78 10.02 4.15
CA SER A 97 -15.93 10.71 3.18
C SER A 97 -14.56 11.02 3.80
N VAL A 98 -13.48 10.77 3.06
CA VAL A 98 -12.15 11.27 3.44
C VAL A 98 -12.20 12.78 3.33
N SER A 99 -12.02 13.47 4.45
CA SER A 99 -11.80 14.91 4.45
C SER A 99 -10.39 15.17 3.91
N LEU A 100 -10.30 15.88 2.77
CA LEU A 100 -9.04 16.47 2.30
C LEU A 100 -8.73 17.78 3.04
N ASP A 101 -9.59 18.16 3.97
CA ASP A 101 -9.50 19.37 4.79
C ASP A 101 -8.71 19.08 6.07
N ASP A 102 -7.48 18.58 5.88
CA ASP A 102 -6.51 18.49 6.97
C ASP A 102 -5.79 19.84 7.05
N SER A 103 -6.08 20.59 8.10
CA SER A 103 -5.54 21.94 8.36
C SER A 103 -4.05 21.98 8.67
N ARG A 104 -3.34 20.84 8.61
CA ARG A 104 -1.88 20.79 8.83
C ARG A 104 -1.16 21.60 7.76
N PRO A 105 -0.13 22.38 8.13
CA PRO A 105 0.68 23.11 7.18
C PRO A 105 1.25 22.16 6.11
N VAL A 106 1.12 22.52 4.85
CA VAL A 106 1.75 21.76 3.76
C VAL A 106 3.21 22.20 3.69
N PRO A 107 4.16 21.27 3.81
CA PRO A 107 5.57 21.58 3.83
C PRO A 107 6.03 22.24 2.54
N GLY A 108 6.96 23.19 2.63
CA GLY A 108 7.66 23.74 1.48
C GLY A 108 8.40 22.64 0.68
N ALA A 109 8.82 22.98 -0.55
CA ALA A 109 9.37 22.01 -1.50
C ALA A 109 10.54 21.15 -0.94
N GLY A 110 11.39 21.72 -0.06
CA GLY A 110 12.51 20.99 0.54
C GLY A 110 12.12 19.94 1.57
N ALA A 111 10.94 20.05 2.16
CA ALA A 111 10.43 19.09 3.15
C ALA A 111 9.53 18.02 2.52
N SER A 112 9.14 18.18 1.26
CA SER A 112 8.17 17.32 0.58
C SER A 112 8.58 15.84 0.56
N LEU A 113 9.88 15.56 0.32
CA LEU A 113 10.40 14.20 0.34
C LEU A 113 10.24 13.57 1.73
N ARG A 114 10.63 14.28 2.79
CA ARG A 114 10.50 13.78 4.18
C ARG A 114 9.05 13.52 4.54
N VAL A 115 8.15 14.40 4.10
CA VAL A 115 6.71 14.23 4.33
C VAL A 115 6.19 12.99 3.63
N GLY A 116 6.55 12.78 2.36
CA GLY A 116 6.17 11.57 1.63
C GLY A 116 6.68 10.31 2.30
N LEU A 117 7.96 10.29 2.69
CA LEU A 117 8.59 9.17 3.38
C LEU A 117 7.87 8.84 4.71
N LEU A 118 7.69 9.84 5.57
CA LEU A 118 7.03 9.63 6.87
C LEU A 118 5.56 9.24 6.71
N THR A 119 4.84 9.87 5.77
CA THR A 119 3.44 9.50 5.48
C THR A 119 3.33 8.04 5.10
N ASN A 120 4.22 7.55 4.23
CA ASN A 120 4.22 6.16 3.78
C ASN A 120 4.64 5.19 4.89
N LEU A 121 5.71 5.48 5.62
CA LEU A 121 6.17 4.64 6.74
C LEU A 121 5.12 4.52 7.86
N LEU A 122 4.36 5.58 8.11
CA LEU A 122 3.28 5.59 9.09
C LEU A 122 1.93 5.15 8.49
N ASN A 123 1.89 4.79 7.20
CA ASN A 123 0.68 4.35 6.55
C ASN A 123 0.41 2.86 6.83
N PRO A 124 -0.59 2.52 7.67
CA PRO A 124 -0.85 1.13 8.03
C PRO A 124 -1.24 0.28 6.81
N LYS A 125 -1.85 0.86 5.79
CA LYS A 125 -2.21 0.15 4.56
C LYS A 125 -0.96 -0.38 3.84
N VAL A 126 0.09 0.43 3.76
CA VAL A 126 1.35 0.05 3.11
C VAL A 126 2.12 -0.98 3.94
N GLY A 127 2.21 -0.76 5.26
CA GLY A 127 2.84 -1.73 6.16
C GLY A 127 2.23 -3.12 6.03
N VAL A 128 0.89 -3.21 6.02
CA VAL A 128 0.19 -4.49 5.85
C VAL A 128 0.40 -5.08 4.48
N PHE A 129 0.34 -4.27 3.43
CA PHE A 129 0.62 -4.76 2.07
C PHE A 129 1.97 -5.47 2.02
N TYR A 130 3.03 -4.85 2.54
CA TYR A 130 4.36 -5.43 2.50
C TYR A 130 4.56 -6.58 3.48
N LEU A 131 4.07 -6.48 4.71
CA LEU A 131 4.35 -7.48 5.75
C LEU A 131 3.44 -8.71 5.68
N SER A 132 2.19 -8.53 5.25
CA SER A 132 1.21 -9.63 5.28
C SER A 132 0.82 -10.13 3.90
N LEU A 133 0.78 -9.26 2.90
CA LEU A 133 0.25 -9.61 1.59
C LEU A 133 1.36 -10.02 0.62
N LEU A 134 2.46 -9.26 0.52
CA LEU A 134 3.57 -9.57 -0.37
C LEU A 134 4.09 -11.01 -0.19
N PRO A 135 4.33 -11.51 1.04
CA PRO A 135 4.82 -12.87 1.26
C PRO A 135 3.92 -13.97 0.72
N GLN A 136 2.59 -13.77 0.68
CA GLN A 136 1.63 -14.76 0.19
C GLN A 136 1.78 -15.08 -1.31
N PHE A 137 2.39 -14.18 -2.06
CA PHE A 137 2.62 -14.33 -3.50
C PHE A 137 4.03 -14.79 -3.83
N MET A 138 4.91 -14.90 -2.83
CA MET A 138 6.29 -15.35 -3.04
C MET A 138 6.36 -16.87 -3.06
N PRO A 139 6.94 -17.49 -4.11
CA PRO A 139 7.20 -18.91 -4.09
C PRO A 139 8.21 -19.27 -3.01
N ALA A 140 7.99 -20.40 -2.32
CA ALA A 140 8.92 -20.91 -1.35
C ALA A 140 10.29 -21.18 -1.99
N GLY A 141 11.36 -20.72 -1.35
CA GLY A 141 12.74 -20.91 -1.84
C GLY A 141 13.18 -20.00 -2.99
N GLU A 142 12.33 -19.06 -3.45
CA GLU A 142 12.64 -18.17 -4.58
C GLU A 142 12.57 -16.67 -4.19
N PRO A 143 13.46 -16.15 -3.33
CA PRO A 143 13.38 -14.77 -2.83
C PRO A 143 13.51 -13.71 -3.94
N ALA A 144 14.14 -14.04 -5.06
CA ALA A 144 14.26 -13.13 -6.20
C ALA A 144 12.89 -12.65 -6.73
N TRP A 145 11.85 -13.47 -6.62
CA TRP A 145 10.49 -13.07 -7.01
C TRP A 145 9.93 -11.96 -6.13
N GLY A 146 10.37 -11.86 -4.89
CA GLY A 146 10.02 -10.73 -4.03
C GLY A 146 10.42 -9.40 -4.62
N ALA A 147 11.62 -9.31 -5.20
CA ALA A 147 12.08 -8.10 -5.89
C ALA A 147 11.23 -7.77 -7.13
N VAL A 148 10.79 -8.79 -7.89
CA VAL A 148 9.89 -8.61 -9.05
C VAL A 148 8.54 -8.06 -8.59
N LEU A 149 7.95 -8.64 -7.55
CA LEU A 149 6.67 -8.18 -7.00
C LEU A 149 6.77 -6.74 -6.45
N VAL A 150 7.87 -6.41 -5.76
CA VAL A 150 8.17 -5.04 -5.32
C VAL A 150 8.26 -4.09 -6.51
N ALA A 151 8.99 -4.47 -7.57
CA ALA A 151 9.12 -3.64 -8.77
C ALA A 151 7.76 -3.38 -9.44
N VAL A 152 6.88 -4.37 -9.50
CA VAL A 152 5.51 -4.21 -9.99
C VAL A 152 4.74 -3.19 -9.16
N HIS A 153 4.74 -3.33 -7.83
CA HIS A 153 4.02 -2.39 -6.95
C HIS A 153 4.57 -0.97 -7.05
N LEU A 154 5.90 -0.80 -7.02
CA LEU A 154 6.54 0.51 -7.17
C LEU A 154 6.26 1.12 -8.54
N GLY A 155 6.32 0.32 -9.61
CA GLY A 155 6.00 0.75 -10.97
C GLY A 155 4.57 1.28 -11.09
N LEU A 156 3.60 0.56 -10.54
CA LEU A 156 2.20 1.01 -10.48
C LEU A 156 2.07 2.35 -9.73
N GLY A 157 2.73 2.49 -8.58
CA GLY A 157 2.74 3.75 -7.81
C GLY A 157 3.40 4.91 -8.56
N LEU A 158 4.57 4.65 -9.18
CA LEU A 158 5.31 5.64 -9.97
C LEU A 158 4.58 6.08 -11.25
N VAL A 159 3.66 5.28 -11.76
CA VAL A 159 2.78 5.67 -12.86
C VAL A 159 1.55 6.43 -12.33
N TRP A 160 0.87 5.88 -11.32
CA TRP A 160 -0.39 6.41 -10.83
C TRP A 160 -0.26 7.77 -10.13
N LEU A 161 0.69 7.90 -9.19
CA LEU A 161 0.81 9.13 -8.40
C LEU A 161 1.18 10.37 -9.24
N PRO A 162 2.10 10.31 -10.24
CA PRO A 162 2.30 11.42 -11.17
C PRO A 162 1.08 11.75 -12.01
N ILE A 163 0.31 10.75 -12.47
CA ILE A 163 -0.95 11.00 -13.18
C ILE A 163 -1.90 11.82 -12.28
N LEU A 164 -2.03 11.45 -11.01
CA LEU A 164 -2.85 12.21 -10.05
C LEU A 164 -2.37 13.66 -9.90
N ILE A 165 -1.05 13.90 -9.91
CA ILE A 165 -0.50 15.26 -9.83
C ILE A 165 -0.92 16.09 -11.05
N VAL A 166 -0.87 15.49 -12.25
CA VAL A 166 -1.23 16.19 -13.49
C VAL A 166 -2.70 16.57 -13.53
N VAL A 167 -3.57 15.67 -13.06
CA VAL A 167 -5.03 15.83 -13.10
C VAL A 167 -5.62 16.22 -11.74
N ALA A 168 -4.82 16.74 -10.82
CA ALA A 168 -5.19 16.89 -9.40
C ALA A 168 -6.56 17.52 -9.15
N GLY A 169 -6.90 18.60 -9.86
CA GLY A 169 -8.19 19.27 -9.71
C GLY A 169 -9.40 18.39 -10.09
N ARG A 170 -9.29 17.58 -11.16
CA ARG A 170 -10.34 16.65 -11.61
C ARG A 170 -10.29 15.34 -10.83
N ALA A 171 -9.09 14.83 -10.56
CA ALA A 171 -8.89 13.61 -9.82
C ALA A 171 -9.48 13.66 -8.41
N ARG A 172 -9.36 14.81 -7.72
CA ARG A 172 -9.99 15.02 -6.41
C ARG A 172 -11.48 14.68 -6.43
N ALA A 173 -12.23 15.31 -7.34
CA ALA A 173 -13.68 15.10 -7.42
C ALA A 173 -14.03 13.65 -7.77
N PHE A 174 -13.33 13.04 -8.73
CA PHE A 174 -13.53 11.66 -9.13
C PHE A 174 -13.25 10.69 -7.98
N LEU A 175 -12.10 10.80 -7.31
CA LEU A 175 -11.72 9.91 -6.22
C LEU A 175 -12.68 9.99 -5.05
N LEU A 176 -13.12 11.20 -4.69
CA LEU A 176 -14.12 11.37 -3.63
C LEU A 176 -15.47 10.71 -3.99
N ARG A 177 -15.89 10.76 -5.25
CA ARG A 177 -17.12 10.09 -5.73
C ARG A 177 -16.99 8.57 -5.72
N GLN A 178 -15.84 8.03 -6.09
CA GLN A 178 -15.61 6.58 -6.21
C GLN A 178 -15.01 5.94 -4.96
N GLN A 179 -14.69 6.74 -3.95
CA GLN A 179 -14.00 6.28 -2.74
C GLN A 179 -14.70 5.07 -2.10
N ALA A 180 -16.01 5.16 -1.86
CA ALA A 180 -16.75 4.09 -1.19
C ALA A 180 -16.67 2.75 -1.97
N LEU A 181 -16.67 2.80 -3.30
CA LEU A 181 -16.52 1.61 -4.14
C LEU A 181 -15.11 1.03 -4.04
N LEU A 182 -14.09 1.87 -4.18
CA LEU A 182 -12.68 1.45 -4.10
C LEU A 182 -12.35 0.89 -2.72
N ASP A 183 -12.82 1.54 -1.65
CA ASP A 183 -12.64 1.07 -0.27
C ASP A 183 -13.29 -0.31 -0.06
N ARG A 184 -14.51 -0.52 -0.58
CA ARG A 184 -15.20 -1.82 -0.47
C ARG A 184 -14.47 -2.91 -1.24
N LEU A 185 -14.02 -2.64 -2.47
CA LEU A 185 -13.26 -3.60 -3.28
C LEU A 185 -11.95 -4.00 -2.57
N THR A 186 -11.16 -3.02 -2.13
CA THR A 186 -9.90 -3.30 -1.41
C THR A 186 -10.14 -4.02 -0.09
N ALA A 187 -11.18 -3.62 0.65
CA ALA A 187 -11.55 -4.28 1.90
C ALA A 187 -11.95 -5.75 1.67
N SER A 188 -12.74 -6.04 0.64
CA SER A 188 -13.14 -7.40 0.31
C SER A 188 -11.94 -8.27 -0.06
N VAL A 189 -10.98 -7.72 -0.83
CA VAL A 189 -9.73 -8.41 -1.16
C VAL A 189 -8.89 -8.67 0.10
N PHE A 190 -8.76 -7.69 0.99
CA PHE A 190 -7.99 -7.87 2.24
C PHE A 190 -8.62 -8.92 3.15
N VAL A 191 -9.94 -8.93 3.29
CA VAL A 191 -10.65 -9.96 4.07
C VAL A 191 -10.45 -11.34 3.43
N ALA A 192 -10.64 -11.46 2.12
CA ALA A 192 -10.47 -12.74 1.41
C ALA A 192 -9.04 -13.29 1.55
N LEU A 193 -8.02 -12.42 1.40
CA LEU A 193 -6.62 -12.81 1.56
C LEU A 193 -6.27 -13.13 3.02
N GLY A 194 -6.81 -12.38 3.97
CA GLY A 194 -6.64 -12.69 5.39
C GLY A 194 -7.25 -14.04 5.76
N LEU A 195 -8.46 -14.35 5.27
CA LEU A 195 -9.09 -15.65 5.45
C LEU A 195 -8.27 -16.75 4.77
N LYS A 196 -7.85 -16.55 3.51
CA LYS A 196 -6.97 -17.49 2.83
C LYS A 196 -5.74 -17.79 3.67
N LEU A 197 -5.01 -16.76 4.14
CA LEU A 197 -3.82 -16.89 4.96
C LEU A 197 -4.07 -17.64 6.28
N ALA A 198 -5.24 -17.42 6.90
CA ALA A 198 -5.63 -18.11 8.13
C ALA A 198 -5.89 -19.61 7.90
N PHE A 199 -6.50 -19.99 6.78
CA PHE A 199 -6.90 -21.37 6.50
C PHE A 199 -5.94 -22.14 5.58
N GLU A 200 -4.89 -21.51 5.06
CA GLU A 200 -3.89 -22.19 4.23
C GLU A 200 -3.08 -23.15 5.11
N ALA A 201 -3.38 -24.47 4.96
CA ALA A 201 -2.55 -25.52 5.54
C ALA A 201 -1.21 -25.58 4.79
N ARG A 202 -0.13 -25.86 5.51
CA ARG A 202 1.17 -26.17 4.90
C ARG A 202 1.14 -27.53 4.24
#